data_d4be12df58b7893bc7d596fefbbb454c
#
_entry.id   d4be12df58b7893bc7d596fefbbb454c
#
_cell.length_a   1.000
_cell.length_b   1.000
_cell.length_c   1.000
_cell.angle_alpha   90.00
_cell.angle_beta   90.00
_cell.angle_gamma   90.00
#
_symmetry.space_group_name_H-M   'P 1'
#
loop_
_entity.id
_entity.type
_entity.pdbx_description
1 polymer ?
#
loop_
_entity_poly.entity_id
_entity_poly.type
_entity_poly.pdbx_seq_one_letter_code
_entity_poly.pdbx_strand_id
1 'polypeptide(L)'
;MTSEQSRRRRELARRRRRRQRAIGAGLLALAIAVIVAAVVVLSKPSGHGTPATRVATARRERPKAPPAPKLSASGLPLGKPPLVLKGLGQPADDAVKIAFRHPPRAGLLFNVATGQVLWQHDPDTRLRIASITKMMTALLTVQSQPSGAHVLVTRAAVEAAGSKVGVLPLGKHVQLETMLYGLLLPSGNDAAVALAQHDAGSIKRFVLEMNEQAAKLGMSCTRYSSPSGYVNAGNFSCAADLAVLAHVDLEQPRIAKIVRTYSAELPLPIKGGKVYLYNNNPLLIYHYPGTTGLKTGFTDAAGRCLVATAERGGVRLGAIVLNSLDPGTQARQLLNRGFDDVYHQAPVPEQPMPAGA
;
A
#
# COMPACT_ATOMS: atom_id res chain seq x y z
N MET A 1 11.67 47.58 10.67
CA MET A 1 12.08 47.26 9.28
C MET A 1 10.93 47.60 8.38
N THR A 2 11.08 48.51 7.42
CA THR A 2 10.02 48.95 6.52
C THR A 2 9.74 47.91 5.47
N SER A 3 8.50 47.85 4.97
CA SER A 3 8.02 46.89 3.96
C SER A 3 8.88 46.89 2.69
N GLU A 4 9.51 48.02 2.37
CA GLU A 4 10.38 48.24 1.23
C GLU A 4 11.73 47.50 1.31
N GLN A 5 12.31 47.43 2.53
CA GLN A 5 13.55 46.66 2.76
C GLN A 5 13.33 45.16 2.60
N SER A 6 12.17 44.65 2.96
CA SER A 6 11.78 43.25 2.78
C SER A 6 11.56 42.89 1.32
N ARG A 7 10.98 43.79 0.50
CA ARG A 7 10.84 43.63 -0.95
C ARG A 7 12.19 43.57 -1.67
N ARG A 8 13.10 44.49 -1.39
CA ARG A 8 14.45 44.51 -1.98
C ARG A 8 15.25 43.24 -1.64
N ARG A 9 15.19 42.72 -0.44
CA ARG A 9 15.85 41.45 -0.05
C ARG A 9 15.30 40.27 -0.83
N ARG A 10 13.97 40.18 -1.05
CA ARG A 10 13.33 39.10 -1.85
C ARG A 10 13.72 39.17 -3.33
N GLU A 11 13.83 40.36 -3.91
CA GLU A 11 14.28 40.52 -5.30
C GLU A 11 15.75 40.14 -5.52
N LEU A 12 16.63 40.53 -4.62
CA LEU A 12 18.04 40.14 -4.65
C LEU A 12 18.22 38.61 -4.51
N ALA A 13 17.44 37.97 -3.65
CA ALA A 13 17.45 36.52 -3.48
C ALA A 13 16.96 35.79 -4.74
N ARG A 14 15.92 36.32 -5.41
CA ARG A 14 15.44 35.79 -6.72
C ARG A 14 16.45 35.92 -7.83
N ARG A 15 17.17 37.07 -7.94
CA ARG A 15 18.23 37.30 -8.92
C ARG A 15 19.44 36.37 -8.67
N ARG A 16 19.85 36.13 -7.42
CA ARG A 16 20.90 35.16 -7.08
C ARG A 16 20.54 33.73 -7.50
N ARG A 17 19.30 33.26 -7.18
CA ARG A 17 18.84 31.92 -7.59
C ARG A 17 18.75 31.73 -9.10
N ARG A 18 18.35 32.79 -9.87
CA ARG A 18 18.35 32.74 -11.34
C ARG A 18 19.76 32.65 -11.92
N ARG A 19 20.72 33.39 -11.38
CA ARG A 19 22.14 33.31 -11.82
C ARG A 19 22.73 31.92 -11.51
N GLN A 20 22.50 31.37 -10.36
CA GLN A 20 22.99 30.02 -10.00
C GLN A 20 22.42 28.93 -10.91
N ARG A 21 21.13 29.02 -11.27
CA ARG A 21 20.51 28.08 -12.22
C ARG A 21 21.07 28.22 -13.64
N ALA A 22 21.36 29.43 -14.10
CA ALA A 22 21.95 29.66 -15.42
C ALA A 22 23.39 29.12 -15.51
N ILE A 23 24.19 29.28 -14.44
CA ILE A 23 25.55 28.73 -14.36
C ILE A 23 25.53 27.20 -14.34
N GLY A 24 24.62 26.59 -13.56
CA GLY A 24 24.48 25.13 -13.51
C GLY A 24 24.05 24.51 -14.85
N ALA A 25 23.14 25.17 -15.57
CA ALA A 25 22.73 24.74 -16.92
C ALA A 25 23.85 24.84 -17.96
N GLY A 26 24.65 25.88 -17.87
CA GLY A 26 25.82 26.07 -18.75
C GLY A 26 26.91 25.00 -18.54
N LEU A 27 27.22 24.66 -17.30
CA LEU A 27 28.20 23.61 -16.97
C LEU A 27 27.73 22.23 -17.41
N LEU A 28 26.43 21.92 -17.30
CA LEU A 28 25.87 20.65 -17.77
C LEU A 28 25.94 20.52 -19.30
N ALA A 29 25.65 21.59 -20.03
CA ALA A 29 25.73 21.61 -21.48
C ALA A 29 27.19 21.43 -21.98
N LEU A 30 28.18 22.04 -21.29
CA LEU A 30 29.60 21.87 -21.60
C LEU A 30 30.07 20.42 -21.35
N ALA A 31 29.65 19.80 -20.28
CA ALA A 31 29.97 18.39 -19.95
C ALA A 31 29.43 17.43 -21.02
N ILE A 32 28.19 17.63 -21.48
CA ILE A 32 27.59 16.82 -22.55
C ILE A 32 28.34 17.00 -23.88
N ALA A 33 28.75 18.22 -24.24
CA ALA A 33 29.51 18.49 -25.47
C ALA A 33 30.88 17.80 -25.46
N VAL A 34 31.58 17.76 -24.32
CA VAL A 34 32.88 17.07 -24.18
C VAL A 34 32.71 15.55 -24.31
N ILE A 35 31.64 14.95 -23.75
CA ILE A 35 31.39 13.52 -23.88
C ILE A 35 31.06 13.13 -25.32
N VAL A 36 30.27 13.93 -26.05
CA VAL A 36 29.94 13.69 -27.46
C VAL A 36 31.19 13.79 -28.34
N ALA A 37 32.06 14.76 -28.10
CA ALA A 37 33.31 14.92 -28.84
C ALA A 37 34.28 13.72 -28.61
N ALA A 38 34.37 13.20 -27.38
CA ALA A 38 35.19 12.05 -27.05
C ALA A 38 34.70 10.75 -27.73
N VAL A 39 33.39 10.54 -27.84
CA VAL A 39 32.81 9.38 -28.53
C VAL A 39 33.04 9.43 -30.05
N VAL A 40 33.00 10.61 -30.67
CA VAL A 40 33.25 10.76 -32.12
C VAL A 40 34.72 10.54 -32.50
N VAL A 41 35.67 10.90 -31.62
CA VAL A 41 37.12 10.70 -31.88
C VAL A 41 37.53 9.22 -31.76
N LEU A 42 36.83 8.43 -30.94
CA LEU A 42 37.12 7.00 -30.72
C LEU A 42 36.49 6.06 -31.78
N SER A 43 35.69 6.59 -32.73
CA SER A 43 34.94 5.79 -33.70
C SER A 43 35.49 5.82 -35.13
N LYS A 44 36.77 6.22 -35.37
CA LYS A 44 37.35 6.11 -36.70
C LYS A 44 37.83 4.67 -36.99
N PRO A 45 37.28 3.99 -38.02
CA PRO A 45 37.79 2.67 -38.43
C PRO A 45 39.06 2.83 -39.25
N SER A 46 40.15 2.22 -38.80
CA SER A 46 41.34 2.00 -39.59
C SER A 46 41.14 0.80 -40.50
N GLY A 47 40.95 1.07 -41.80
CA GLY A 47 40.86 0.05 -42.80
C GLY A 47 42.23 -0.47 -43.23
N HIS A 48 42.50 -1.76 -43.04
CA HIS A 48 43.49 -2.48 -43.84
C HIS A 48 42.82 -3.81 -44.25
N GLY A 49 42.58 -3.96 -45.53
CA GLY A 49 41.99 -5.12 -46.13
C GLY A 49 43.06 -6.20 -46.43
N THR A 50 42.79 -7.42 -46.02
CA THR A 50 43.34 -8.64 -46.60
C THR A 50 42.18 -9.58 -46.93
N PRO A 51 42.16 -10.28 -48.07
CA PRO A 51 41.07 -11.14 -48.48
C PRO A 51 41.11 -12.46 -47.70
N ALA A 52 40.18 -12.70 -46.82
CA ALA A 52 40.01 -13.97 -46.12
C ALA A 52 38.94 -14.81 -46.79
N THR A 53 39.33 -16.04 -47.10
CA THR A 53 38.56 -17.17 -47.61
C THR A 53 37.27 -17.35 -46.77
N ARG A 54 36.12 -17.38 -47.44
CA ARG A 54 34.79 -17.67 -46.83
C ARG A 54 34.74 -19.14 -46.37
N VAL A 55 34.98 -19.39 -45.11
CA VAL A 55 34.51 -20.59 -44.45
C VAL A 55 33.09 -20.31 -43.92
N ALA A 56 32.13 -21.04 -44.43
CA ALA A 56 30.75 -20.94 -43.95
C ALA A 56 30.64 -21.54 -42.55
N THR A 57 30.84 -20.70 -41.52
CA THR A 57 30.53 -21.07 -40.14
C THR A 57 29.04 -20.96 -39.91
N ALA A 58 28.41 -22.12 -39.68
CA ALA A 58 27.03 -22.19 -39.22
C ALA A 58 26.83 -21.25 -38.00
N ARG A 59 26.02 -20.22 -38.21
CA ARG A 59 25.65 -19.24 -37.18
C ARG A 59 24.89 -19.97 -36.08
N ARG A 60 25.58 -20.41 -35.01
CA ARG A 60 24.92 -20.86 -33.78
C ARG A 60 24.06 -19.67 -33.30
N GLU A 61 22.74 -19.81 -33.40
CA GLU A 61 21.82 -18.88 -32.76
C GLU A 61 22.19 -18.77 -31.28
N ARG A 62 22.56 -17.58 -30.84
CA ARG A 62 22.72 -17.31 -29.40
C ARG A 62 21.36 -17.54 -28.74
N PRO A 63 21.31 -18.31 -27.64
CA PRO A 63 20.06 -18.46 -26.88
C PRO A 63 19.51 -17.06 -26.61
N LYS A 64 18.23 -16.86 -26.90
CA LYS A 64 17.54 -15.59 -26.63
C LYS A 64 17.69 -15.29 -25.14
N ALA A 65 18.27 -14.15 -24.80
CA ALA A 65 18.42 -13.74 -23.42
C ALA A 65 17.05 -13.80 -22.71
N PRO A 66 16.97 -14.33 -21.49
CA PRO A 66 15.71 -14.34 -20.75
C PRO A 66 15.15 -12.92 -20.66
N PRO A 67 13.81 -12.73 -20.72
CA PRO A 67 13.20 -11.41 -20.62
C PRO A 67 13.60 -10.75 -19.31
N ALA A 68 13.87 -9.44 -19.36
CA ALA A 68 14.23 -8.67 -18.18
C ALA A 68 13.14 -8.82 -17.10
N PRO A 69 13.51 -8.95 -15.82
CA PRO A 69 12.54 -9.10 -14.74
C PRO A 69 11.62 -7.88 -14.68
N LYS A 70 10.32 -8.11 -14.47
CA LYS A 70 9.37 -7.03 -14.18
C LYS A 70 9.76 -6.40 -12.85
N LEU A 71 9.70 -5.06 -12.76
CA LEU A 71 10.05 -4.33 -11.54
C LEU A 71 8.81 -3.82 -10.82
N SER A 72 8.88 -3.80 -9.49
CA SER A 72 7.91 -3.15 -8.62
C SER A 72 7.97 -1.62 -8.74
N ALA A 73 7.02 -0.91 -8.14
CA ALA A 73 7.03 0.56 -8.08
C ALA A 73 8.20 1.15 -7.27
N SER A 74 8.86 0.33 -6.45
CA SER A 74 10.09 0.67 -5.73
C SER A 74 11.38 0.30 -6.48
N GLY A 75 11.27 -0.25 -7.70
CA GLY A 75 12.42 -0.64 -8.54
C GLY A 75 13.01 -2.02 -8.22
N LEU A 76 12.37 -2.82 -7.38
CA LEU A 76 12.82 -4.17 -7.02
C LEU A 76 12.24 -5.23 -7.97
N PRO A 77 12.96 -6.32 -8.27
CA PRO A 77 12.42 -7.43 -9.06
C PRO A 77 11.17 -8.03 -8.42
N LEU A 78 10.13 -8.24 -9.23
CA LEU A 78 8.86 -8.81 -8.76
C LEU A 78 8.98 -10.32 -8.60
N GLY A 79 8.50 -10.80 -7.44
CA GLY A 79 8.22 -12.21 -7.18
C GLY A 79 6.92 -12.69 -7.86
N LYS A 80 6.65 -13.97 -7.68
CA LYS A 80 5.37 -14.56 -8.11
C LYS A 80 4.29 -14.28 -7.05
N PRO A 81 3.14 -13.68 -7.41
CA PRO A 81 2.09 -13.42 -6.45
C PRO A 81 1.48 -14.74 -5.91
N PRO A 82 1.19 -14.82 -4.60
CA PRO A 82 0.54 -15.98 -4.00
C PRO A 82 -0.92 -16.15 -4.45
N LEU A 83 -1.56 -15.07 -4.86
CA LEU A 83 -2.90 -15.06 -5.44
C LEU A 83 -2.85 -14.52 -6.87
N VAL A 84 -3.33 -15.30 -7.84
CA VAL A 84 -3.49 -14.85 -9.23
C VAL A 84 -4.91 -14.35 -9.43
N LEU A 85 -5.06 -13.07 -9.79
CA LEU A 85 -6.37 -12.46 -10.06
C LEU A 85 -6.84 -12.85 -11.48
N LYS A 86 -7.80 -13.77 -11.54
CA LYS A 86 -8.39 -14.29 -12.79
C LYS A 86 -9.47 -13.34 -13.28
N GLY A 87 -9.42 -12.92 -14.55
CA GLY A 87 -10.35 -11.94 -15.13
C GLY A 87 -9.94 -10.48 -14.91
N LEU A 88 -8.80 -10.23 -14.26
CA LEU A 88 -8.28 -8.87 -14.09
C LEU A 88 -8.00 -8.24 -15.48
N GLY A 89 -8.44 -6.98 -15.66
CA GLY A 89 -8.32 -6.25 -16.92
C GLY A 89 -9.38 -6.61 -17.98
N GLN A 90 -10.37 -7.43 -17.65
CA GLN A 90 -11.46 -7.86 -18.53
C GLN A 90 -12.84 -7.48 -17.95
N PRO A 91 -13.16 -6.18 -17.79
CA PRO A 91 -14.39 -5.73 -17.11
C PRO A 91 -15.68 -6.10 -17.85
N ALA A 92 -15.61 -6.43 -19.14
CA ALA A 92 -16.76 -6.95 -19.91
C ALA A 92 -17.26 -8.29 -19.34
N ASP A 93 -16.33 -9.10 -18.79
CA ASP A 93 -16.60 -10.45 -18.28
C ASP A 93 -16.95 -10.45 -16.77
N ASP A 94 -17.03 -9.28 -16.12
CA ASP A 94 -17.41 -9.19 -14.72
C ASP A 94 -18.77 -9.84 -14.48
N ALA A 95 -18.83 -10.79 -13.55
CA ALA A 95 -20.05 -11.50 -13.19
C ALA A 95 -21.05 -10.59 -12.43
N VAL A 96 -20.54 -9.60 -11.70
CA VAL A 96 -21.34 -8.61 -10.98
C VAL A 96 -21.45 -7.33 -11.81
N LYS A 97 -22.68 -6.90 -12.09
CA LYS A 97 -22.97 -5.63 -12.76
C LYS A 97 -23.59 -4.65 -11.77
N ILE A 98 -22.85 -3.61 -11.44
CA ILE A 98 -23.31 -2.56 -10.53
C ILE A 98 -22.88 -1.20 -11.07
N ALA A 99 -23.83 -0.24 -11.08
CA ALA A 99 -23.56 1.16 -11.41
C ALA A 99 -23.71 1.99 -10.15
N PHE A 100 -22.63 2.62 -9.71
CA PHE A 100 -22.65 3.58 -8.61
C PHE A 100 -22.95 4.98 -9.13
N ARG A 101 -23.81 5.74 -8.44
CA ARG A 101 -24.03 7.16 -8.75
C ARG A 101 -22.72 7.96 -8.65
N HIS A 102 -21.89 7.62 -7.67
CA HIS A 102 -20.57 8.19 -7.46
C HIS A 102 -19.59 7.01 -7.29
N PRO A 103 -19.01 6.49 -8.37
CA PRO A 103 -18.12 5.34 -8.28
C PRO A 103 -16.85 5.67 -7.47
N PRO A 104 -16.23 4.68 -6.82
CA PRO A 104 -14.91 4.87 -6.24
C PRO A 104 -13.92 5.20 -7.36
N ARG A 105 -12.82 5.84 -7.04
CA ARG A 105 -11.76 6.11 -8.03
C ARG A 105 -11.11 4.83 -8.57
N ALA A 106 -11.00 3.81 -7.74
CA ALA A 106 -10.62 2.46 -8.12
C ALA A 106 -11.25 1.45 -7.15
N GLY A 107 -11.54 0.25 -7.63
CA GLY A 107 -12.11 -0.80 -6.81
C GLY A 107 -12.03 -2.18 -7.42
N LEU A 108 -12.25 -3.19 -6.58
CA LEU A 108 -12.24 -4.60 -6.95
C LEU A 108 -13.17 -5.39 -6.03
N LEU A 109 -13.97 -6.28 -6.61
CA LEU A 109 -14.65 -7.36 -5.90
C LEU A 109 -14.05 -8.69 -6.38
N PHE A 110 -13.63 -9.54 -5.47
CA PHE A 110 -12.95 -10.78 -5.80
C PHE A 110 -13.20 -11.88 -4.77
N ASN A 111 -13.06 -13.12 -5.19
CA ASN A 111 -13.01 -14.27 -4.28
C ASN A 111 -11.61 -14.38 -3.68
N VAL A 112 -11.51 -14.27 -2.36
CA VAL A 112 -10.23 -14.21 -1.62
C VAL A 112 -9.43 -15.52 -1.75
N ALA A 113 -10.11 -16.67 -1.85
CA ALA A 113 -9.45 -17.96 -1.95
C ALA A 113 -8.99 -18.31 -3.37
N THR A 114 -9.83 -18.01 -4.39
CA THR A 114 -9.58 -18.45 -5.77
C THR A 114 -8.95 -17.39 -6.66
N GLY A 115 -8.98 -16.12 -6.25
CA GLY A 115 -8.55 -14.96 -7.03
C GLY A 115 -9.50 -14.59 -8.17
N GLN A 116 -10.70 -15.19 -8.26
CA GLN A 116 -11.67 -14.82 -9.29
C GLN A 116 -12.13 -13.39 -9.08
N VAL A 117 -11.96 -12.53 -10.08
CA VAL A 117 -12.48 -11.17 -10.12
C VAL A 117 -13.95 -11.23 -10.50
N LEU A 118 -14.81 -10.55 -9.73
CA LEU A 118 -16.26 -10.53 -9.93
C LEU A 118 -16.75 -9.16 -10.39
N TRP A 119 -16.04 -8.11 -10.04
CA TRP A 119 -16.24 -6.73 -10.47
C TRP A 119 -14.94 -5.95 -10.33
N GLN A 120 -14.72 -5.02 -11.25
CA GLN A 120 -13.54 -4.17 -11.25
C GLN A 120 -13.85 -2.77 -11.81
N HIS A 121 -13.14 -1.79 -11.26
CA HIS A 121 -13.13 -0.40 -11.73
C HIS A 121 -11.72 0.16 -11.52
N ASP A 122 -11.02 0.44 -12.61
CA ASP A 122 -9.63 0.95 -12.62
C ASP A 122 -8.68 0.23 -11.62
N PRO A 123 -8.67 -1.13 -11.60
CA PRO A 123 -8.05 -1.90 -10.51
C PRO A 123 -6.53 -1.71 -10.39
N ASP A 124 -5.85 -1.28 -11.46
CA ASP A 124 -4.40 -1.06 -11.51
C ASP A 124 -4.01 0.41 -11.30
N THR A 125 -5.00 1.29 -11.10
CA THR A 125 -4.74 2.72 -10.86
C THR A 125 -4.04 2.92 -9.53
N ARG A 126 -2.85 3.56 -9.56
CA ARG A 126 -2.06 3.88 -8.37
C ARG A 126 -2.68 5.04 -7.62
N LEU A 127 -3.13 4.78 -6.42
CA LEU A 127 -3.75 5.76 -5.53
C LEU A 127 -3.04 5.79 -4.18
N ARG A 128 -3.14 6.92 -3.48
CA ARG A 128 -2.78 7.01 -2.07
C ARG A 128 -3.76 6.17 -1.27
N ILE A 129 -3.26 5.39 -0.32
CA ILE A 129 -4.06 4.37 0.39
C ILE A 129 -4.21 4.64 1.88
N ALA A 130 -3.61 5.74 2.37
CA ALA A 130 -3.65 6.10 3.78
C ALA A 130 -3.34 4.90 4.69
N SER A 131 -4.11 4.70 5.75
CA SER A 131 -3.90 3.65 6.74
C SER A 131 -4.14 2.21 6.26
N ILE A 132 -4.55 1.96 5.02
CA ILE A 132 -4.50 0.62 4.42
C ILE A 132 -3.06 0.08 4.44
N THR A 133 -2.05 0.97 4.40
CA THR A 133 -0.62 0.68 4.60
C THR A 133 -0.35 -0.23 5.80
N LYS A 134 -1.13 -0.12 6.88
CA LYS A 134 -0.94 -0.88 8.12
C LYS A 134 -1.20 -2.38 7.97
N MET A 135 -1.83 -2.81 6.89
CA MET A 135 -1.93 -4.21 6.50
C MET A 135 -0.51 -4.81 6.31
N MET A 136 0.34 -4.15 5.53
CA MET A 136 1.74 -4.57 5.35
C MET A 136 2.55 -4.48 6.65
N THR A 137 2.30 -3.47 7.47
CA THR A 137 2.97 -3.36 8.79
C THR A 137 2.59 -4.54 9.69
N ALA A 138 1.31 -4.90 9.77
CA ALA A 138 0.85 -6.06 10.52
C ALA A 138 1.46 -7.36 9.99
N LEU A 139 1.49 -7.54 8.66
CA LEU A 139 2.06 -8.73 8.02
C LEU A 139 3.52 -8.94 8.43
N LEU A 140 4.37 -7.92 8.27
CA LEU A 140 5.78 -8.02 8.64
C LEU A 140 5.95 -8.32 10.13
N THR A 141 5.20 -7.62 10.99
CA THR A 141 5.27 -7.84 12.44
C THR A 141 4.90 -9.26 12.84
N VAL A 142 3.81 -9.83 12.31
CA VAL A 142 3.41 -11.19 12.68
C VAL A 142 4.33 -12.27 12.12
N GLN A 143 5.02 -11.98 11.01
CA GLN A 143 6.00 -12.89 10.40
C GLN A 143 7.35 -12.87 11.13
N SER A 144 7.75 -11.72 11.69
CA SER A 144 9.06 -11.56 12.34
C SER A 144 9.02 -11.76 13.85
N GLN A 145 7.87 -11.53 14.52
CA GLN A 145 7.80 -11.46 15.98
C GLN A 145 6.86 -12.51 16.60
N PRO A 146 7.28 -13.17 17.67
CA PRO A 146 6.44 -14.08 18.43
C PRO A 146 5.35 -13.29 19.19
N SER A 147 4.21 -13.96 19.49
CA SER A 147 3.07 -13.34 20.19
C SER A 147 3.40 -12.83 21.60
N GLY A 148 4.37 -13.44 22.27
CA GLY A 148 4.82 -13.02 23.62
C GLY A 148 5.80 -11.85 23.65
N ALA A 149 6.18 -11.29 22.49
CA ALA A 149 7.09 -10.15 22.44
C ALA A 149 6.51 -8.89 23.10
N HIS A 150 7.40 -7.99 23.53
CA HIS A 150 7.06 -6.73 24.16
C HIS A 150 7.73 -5.58 23.41
N VAL A 151 6.96 -4.59 23.03
CA VAL A 151 7.34 -3.45 22.19
C VAL A 151 7.62 -2.24 23.08
N LEU A 152 8.81 -1.65 22.97
CA LEU A 152 9.15 -0.40 23.66
C LEU A 152 8.38 0.77 23.02
N VAL A 153 7.65 1.52 23.82
CA VAL A 153 7.00 2.75 23.38
C VAL A 153 8.02 3.91 23.41
N THR A 154 8.45 4.30 22.23
CA THR A 154 9.43 5.37 22.05
C THR A 154 8.76 6.76 22.00
N ARG A 155 9.57 7.82 22.15
CA ARG A 155 9.10 9.20 21.95
C ARG A 155 8.55 9.41 20.54
N ALA A 156 9.22 8.91 19.51
CA ALA A 156 8.76 9.00 18.13
C ALA A 156 7.40 8.33 17.90
N ALA A 157 7.10 7.24 18.61
CA ALA A 157 5.81 6.60 18.56
C ALA A 157 4.72 7.50 19.19
N VAL A 158 4.93 8.01 20.38
CA VAL A 158 3.96 8.88 21.08
C VAL A 158 3.69 10.18 20.31
N GLU A 159 4.71 10.76 19.68
CA GLU A 159 4.63 11.99 18.87
C GLU A 159 4.10 11.76 17.45
N ALA A 160 3.87 10.52 17.02
CA ALA A 160 3.33 10.22 15.69
C ALA A 160 2.03 10.99 15.45
N ALA A 161 1.93 11.67 14.29
CA ALA A 161 0.76 12.47 13.95
C ALA A 161 -0.40 11.61 13.42
N GLY A 162 -1.62 12.13 13.45
CA GLY A 162 -2.84 11.50 12.95
C GLY A 162 -3.51 10.56 13.97
N SER A 163 -4.19 9.50 13.49
CA SER A 163 -4.89 8.54 14.36
C SER A 163 -3.94 7.85 15.34
N LYS A 164 -4.35 7.70 16.59
CA LYS A 164 -3.53 7.10 17.66
C LYS A 164 -4.35 6.12 18.52
N VAL A 165 -3.65 5.19 19.16
CA VAL A 165 -4.15 4.56 20.40
C VAL A 165 -4.31 5.65 21.48
N GLY A 166 -3.40 6.60 21.52
CA GLY A 166 -3.50 7.83 22.27
C GLY A 166 -3.07 7.74 23.74
N VAL A 167 -2.95 6.53 24.27
CA VAL A 167 -2.62 6.27 25.68
C VAL A 167 -1.38 5.38 25.85
N LEU A 168 -0.58 5.21 24.79
CA LEU A 168 0.64 4.42 24.86
C LEU A 168 1.65 5.07 25.81
N PRO A 169 2.14 4.35 26.85
CA PRO A 169 2.98 4.93 27.89
C PRO A 169 4.44 5.02 27.45
N LEU A 170 4.95 6.23 27.30
CA LEU A 170 6.34 6.49 26.92
C LEU A 170 7.33 5.75 27.83
N GLY A 171 8.31 5.08 27.21
CA GLY A 171 9.38 4.36 27.91
C GLY A 171 8.98 3.03 28.52
N LYS A 172 7.72 2.60 28.36
CA LYS A 172 7.26 1.29 28.84
C LYS A 172 7.26 0.26 27.72
N HIS A 173 7.31 -1.01 28.10
CA HIS A 173 7.12 -2.14 27.19
C HIS A 173 5.66 -2.55 27.21
N VAL A 174 5.05 -2.68 26.04
CA VAL A 174 3.66 -3.08 25.82
C VAL A 174 3.65 -4.42 25.08
N GLN A 175 2.74 -5.31 25.41
CA GLN A 175 2.56 -6.58 24.72
C GLN A 175 2.37 -6.33 23.21
N LEU A 176 3.07 -7.09 22.37
CA LEU A 176 3.00 -6.99 20.92
C LEU A 176 1.56 -7.16 20.41
N GLU A 177 0.80 -8.08 21.00
CA GLU A 177 -0.62 -8.28 20.64
C GLU A 177 -1.44 -7.00 20.90
N THR A 178 -1.27 -6.34 22.05
CA THR A 178 -1.92 -5.05 22.32
C THR A 178 -1.57 -4.00 21.27
N MET A 179 -0.29 -3.97 20.81
CA MET A 179 0.14 -3.06 19.76
C MET A 179 -0.46 -3.40 18.40
N LEU A 180 -0.60 -4.69 18.04
CA LEU A 180 -1.27 -5.12 16.80
C LEU A 180 -2.77 -4.76 16.81
N TYR A 181 -3.46 -4.94 17.93
CA TYR A 181 -4.84 -4.47 18.08
C TYR A 181 -4.91 -2.93 17.95
N GLY A 182 -3.99 -2.20 18.58
CA GLY A 182 -3.89 -0.74 18.44
C GLY A 182 -3.60 -0.28 17.01
N LEU A 183 -2.82 -1.05 16.26
CA LEU A 183 -2.53 -0.81 14.84
C LEU A 183 -3.77 -0.97 13.96
N LEU A 184 -4.52 -2.06 14.16
CA LEU A 184 -5.53 -2.50 13.20
C LEU A 184 -6.95 -2.00 13.52
N LEU A 185 -7.36 -1.94 14.80
CA LEU A 185 -8.71 -1.50 15.19
C LEU A 185 -8.87 0.02 15.08
N PRO A 186 -8.27 0.85 15.97
CA PRO A 186 -8.39 2.30 15.91
C PRO A 186 -7.46 2.92 14.87
N SER A 187 -6.64 2.11 14.19
CA SER A 187 -5.69 2.59 13.19
C SER A 187 -4.54 3.45 13.75
N GLY A 188 -3.98 3.08 14.92
CA GLY A 188 -2.94 3.85 15.62
C GLY A 188 -1.66 4.03 14.82
N ASN A 189 -1.28 5.29 14.56
CA ASN A 189 0.01 5.63 13.95
C ASN A 189 1.15 5.48 14.95
N ASP A 190 0.88 5.74 16.23
CA ASP A 190 1.75 5.49 17.36
C ASP A 190 2.14 4.01 17.46
N ALA A 191 1.16 3.12 17.37
CA ALA A 191 1.41 1.67 17.29
C ALA A 191 2.23 1.29 16.06
N ALA A 192 1.93 1.86 14.88
CA ALA A 192 2.68 1.59 13.65
C ALA A 192 4.16 1.97 13.75
N VAL A 193 4.44 3.14 14.36
CA VAL A 193 5.82 3.61 14.55
C VAL A 193 6.56 2.73 15.56
N ALA A 194 5.92 2.39 16.69
CA ALA A 194 6.54 1.54 17.70
C ALA A 194 6.88 0.15 17.16
N LEU A 195 5.95 -0.48 16.43
CA LEU A 195 6.16 -1.78 15.79
C LEU A 195 7.31 -1.73 14.76
N ALA A 196 7.31 -0.72 13.90
CA ALA A 196 8.37 -0.57 12.89
C ALA A 196 9.77 -0.41 13.52
N GLN A 197 9.88 0.32 14.63
CA GLN A 197 11.14 0.47 15.37
C GLN A 197 11.54 -0.81 16.10
N HIS A 198 10.56 -1.55 16.64
CA HIS A 198 10.78 -2.82 17.29
C HIS A 198 11.29 -3.89 16.31
N ASP A 199 10.64 -4.01 15.15
CA ASP A 199 10.89 -5.07 14.18
C ASP A 199 12.22 -4.87 13.44
N ALA A 200 12.52 -3.64 13.01
CA ALA A 200 13.66 -3.34 12.15
C ALA A 200 14.69 -2.38 12.76
N GLY A 201 14.54 -1.97 14.02
CA GLY A 201 15.40 -1.01 14.68
C GLY A 201 15.22 0.44 14.22
N SER A 202 14.61 0.68 13.07
CA SER A 202 14.29 2.03 12.57
C SER A 202 13.15 2.03 11.56
N ILE A 203 12.41 3.16 11.50
CA ILE A 203 11.35 3.36 10.49
C ILE A 203 11.89 3.24 9.07
N LYS A 204 13.09 3.79 8.81
CA LYS A 204 13.71 3.75 7.48
C LYS A 204 13.96 2.32 7.00
N ARG A 205 14.53 1.48 7.87
CA ARG A 205 14.80 0.07 7.56
C ARG A 205 13.51 -0.72 7.39
N PHE A 206 12.53 -0.51 8.25
CA PHE A 206 11.22 -1.14 8.15
C PHE A 206 10.51 -0.82 6.83
N VAL A 207 10.59 0.44 6.36
CA VAL A 207 10.05 0.85 5.06
C VAL A 207 10.75 0.15 3.88
N LEU A 208 12.05 -0.12 3.97
CA LEU A 208 12.74 -0.94 2.97
C LEU A 208 12.18 -2.36 2.96
N GLU A 209 12.03 -2.98 4.13
CA GLU A 209 11.45 -4.32 4.29
C GLU A 209 10.00 -4.39 3.78
N MET A 210 9.17 -3.34 4.01
CA MET A 210 7.82 -3.24 3.44
C MET A 210 7.84 -3.28 1.89
N ASN A 211 8.78 -2.56 1.26
CA ASN A 211 8.90 -2.54 -0.20
C ASN A 211 9.47 -3.84 -0.76
N GLU A 212 10.40 -4.48 -0.05
CA GLU A 212 10.90 -5.81 -0.40
C GLU A 212 9.79 -6.86 -0.32
N GLN A 213 8.97 -6.82 0.74
CA GLN A 213 7.84 -7.73 0.87
C GLN A 213 6.78 -7.50 -0.22
N ALA A 214 6.47 -6.25 -0.53
CA ALA A 214 5.58 -5.93 -1.64
C ALA A 214 6.10 -6.50 -2.97
N ALA A 215 7.39 -6.35 -3.24
CA ALA A 215 8.01 -6.92 -4.43
C ALA A 215 7.95 -8.46 -4.44
N LYS A 216 8.25 -9.13 -3.32
CA LYS A 216 8.15 -10.60 -3.16
C LYS A 216 6.72 -11.10 -3.43
N LEU A 217 5.71 -10.34 -3.01
CA LEU A 217 4.29 -10.65 -3.24
C LEU A 217 3.82 -10.31 -4.66
N GLY A 218 4.68 -9.82 -5.54
CA GLY A 218 4.33 -9.45 -6.91
C GLY A 218 3.51 -8.16 -7.03
N MET A 219 3.48 -7.32 -5.99
CA MET A 219 2.71 -6.08 -5.93
C MET A 219 3.37 -4.97 -6.76
N SER A 220 3.02 -4.89 -8.03
CA SER A 220 3.70 -4.04 -9.02
C SER A 220 3.35 -2.55 -8.92
N CYS A 221 2.16 -2.24 -8.41
CA CYS A 221 1.67 -0.87 -8.23
C CYS A 221 2.15 -0.24 -6.93
N THR A 222 2.64 -1.03 -5.97
CA THR A 222 2.76 -0.63 -4.57
C THR A 222 4.13 -0.06 -4.24
N ARG A 223 4.13 1.04 -3.48
CA ARG A 223 5.30 1.60 -2.82
C ARG A 223 4.90 2.14 -1.45
N TYR A 224 5.70 1.83 -0.45
CA TYR A 224 5.56 2.33 0.91
C TYR A 224 6.64 3.38 1.22
N SER A 225 6.26 4.40 2.00
CA SER A 225 7.16 5.45 2.50
C SER A 225 7.05 5.66 4.02
N SER A 226 6.09 4.99 4.66
CA SER A 226 5.91 5.01 6.11
C SER A 226 5.18 3.76 6.58
N PRO A 227 5.31 3.34 7.87
CA PRO A 227 4.59 2.19 8.40
C PRO A 227 3.10 2.47 8.65
N SER A 228 2.67 3.71 8.71
CA SER A 228 1.31 4.11 9.04
C SER A 228 0.46 4.53 7.83
N GLY A 229 1.10 4.96 6.73
CA GLY A 229 0.42 5.55 5.58
C GLY A 229 -0.07 6.99 5.77
N TYR A 230 0.22 7.61 6.91
CA TYR A 230 -0.15 9.00 7.17
C TYR A 230 0.63 9.99 6.30
N VAL A 231 1.90 9.69 6.03
CA VAL A 231 2.73 10.45 5.09
C VAL A 231 2.39 10.02 3.67
N ASN A 232 1.70 10.89 2.92
CA ASN A 232 1.20 10.57 1.58
C ASN A 232 2.26 10.59 0.47
N ALA A 233 3.38 11.28 0.68
CA ALA A 233 4.45 11.37 -0.32
C ALA A 233 5.13 10.01 -0.52
N GLY A 234 4.99 9.44 -1.72
CA GLY A 234 5.59 8.16 -2.07
C GLY A 234 4.91 6.92 -1.46
N ASN A 235 3.74 7.06 -0.84
CA ASN A 235 2.94 5.95 -0.30
C ASN A 235 1.69 5.74 -1.14
N PHE A 236 1.67 4.67 -1.95
CA PHE A 236 0.56 4.36 -2.85
C PHE A 236 0.48 2.86 -3.15
N SER A 237 -0.69 2.43 -3.63
CA SER A 237 -0.97 1.07 -4.11
C SER A 237 -2.10 1.11 -5.14
N CYS A 238 -2.56 -0.05 -5.60
CA CYS A 238 -3.74 -0.22 -6.43
C CYS A 238 -4.63 -1.35 -5.88
N ALA A 239 -5.88 -1.44 -6.36
CA ALA A 239 -6.83 -2.42 -5.85
C ALA A 239 -6.37 -3.86 -6.12
N ALA A 240 -5.73 -4.12 -7.26
CA ALA A 240 -5.18 -5.44 -7.59
C ALA A 240 -4.11 -5.89 -6.58
N ASP A 241 -3.13 -5.04 -6.26
CA ASP A 241 -2.09 -5.37 -5.28
C ASP A 241 -2.65 -5.55 -3.87
N LEU A 242 -3.63 -4.72 -3.49
CA LEU A 242 -4.28 -4.83 -2.18
C LEU A 242 -5.12 -6.11 -2.05
N ALA A 243 -5.62 -6.69 -3.14
CA ALA A 243 -6.28 -8.00 -3.13
C ALA A 243 -5.28 -9.12 -2.78
N VAL A 244 -4.08 -9.07 -3.34
CA VAL A 244 -3.00 -10.01 -3.01
C VAL A 244 -2.62 -9.88 -1.53
N LEU A 245 -2.44 -8.65 -1.04
CA LEU A 245 -2.12 -8.40 0.37
C LEU A 245 -3.24 -8.87 1.31
N ALA A 246 -4.51 -8.62 0.95
CA ALA A 246 -5.66 -9.05 1.74
C ALA A 246 -5.74 -10.57 1.87
N HIS A 247 -5.44 -11.31 0.79
CA HIS A 247 -5.35 -12.77 0.82
C HIS A 247 -4.27 -13.22 1.81
N VAL A 248 -3.05 -12.69 1.71
CA VAL A 248 -1.94 -13.07 2.58
C VAL A 248 -2.19 -12.71 4.05
N ASP A 249 -2.79 -11.55 4.32
CA ASP A 249 -3.12 -11.12 5.68
C ASP A 249 -4.14 -12.06 6.34
N LEU A 250 -5.16 -12.49 5.60
CA LEU A 250 -6.18 -13.40 6.11
C LEU A 250 -5.69 -14.84 6.30
N GLU A 251 -4.60 -15.22 5.64
CA GLU A 251 -3.87 -16.47 5.88
C GLU A 251 -3.06 -16.45 7.20
N GLN A 252 -2.83 -15.25 7.79
CA GLN A 252 -2.18 -15.10 9.09
C GLN A 252 -3.23 -15.20 10.21
N PRO A 253 -3.25 -16.27 11.05
CA PRO A 253 -4.29 -16.45 12.06
C PRO A 253 -4.39 -15.30 13.05
N ARG A 254 -3.25 -14.67 13.41
CA ARG A 254 -3.22 -13.51 14.32
C ARG A 254 -3.90 -12.30 13.69
N ILE A 255 -3.60 -11.97 12.44
CA ILE A 255 -4.24 -10.87 11.72
C ILE A 255 -5.72 -11.15 11.54
N ALA A 256 -6.08 -12.33 11.03
CA ALA A 256 -7.47 -12.73 10.79
C ALA A 256 -8.33 -12.67 12.09
N LYS A 257 -7.75 -13.03 13.24
CA LYS A 257 -8.42 -12.88 14.55
C LYS A 257 -8.65 -11.41 14.89
N ILE A 258 -7.64 -10.55 14.75
CA ILE A 258 -7.72 -9.16 15.15
C ILE A 258 -8.69 -8.37 14.28
N VAL A 259 -8.59 -8.50 12.94
CA VAL A 259 -9.36 -7.65 12.01
C VAL A 259 -10.86 -7.91 12.00
N ARG A 260 -11.31 -9.09 12.43
CA ARG A 260 -12.73 -9.41 12.62
C ARG A 260 -13.29 -9.03 13.99
N THR A 261 -12.43 -8.57 14.91
CA THR A 261 -12.84 -8.15 16.25
C THR A 261 -13.45 -6.75 16.20
N TYR A 262 -14.68 -6.58 16.70
CA TYR A 262 -15.35 -5.29 16.82
C TYR A 262 -14.74 -4.42 17.90
N SER A 263 -14.53 -4.97 19.10
CA SER A 263 -13.89 -4.28 20.21
C SER A 263 -13.06 -5.25 21.06
N ALA A 264 -12.03 -4.73 21.72
CA ALA A 264 -11.17 -5.51 22.59
C ALA A 264 -10.77 -4.72 23.83
N GLU A 265 -10.77 -5.41 24.98
CA GLU A 265 -10.14 -4.98 26.20
C GLU A 265 -8.79 -5.69 26.32
N LEU A 266 -7.70 -4.95 26.44
CA LEU A 266 -6.34 -5.47 26.40
C LEU A 266 -5.48 -4.91 27.51
N PRO A 267 -4.48 -5.64 28.03
CA PRO A 267 -3.56 -5.15 29.04
C PRO A 267 -2.71 -4.02 28.49
N LEU A 268 -2.58 -2.95 29.30
CA LEU A 268 -1.69 -1.83 29.01
C LEU A 268 -1.07 -1.34 30.33
N PRO A 269 0.24 -1.06 30.41
CA PRO A 269 0.92 -0.65 31.65
C PRO A 269 0.69 0.83 31.98
N ILE A 270 -0.58 1.19 32.19
CA ILE A 270 -1.11 2.50 32.60
C ILE A 270 -1.95 2.37 33.86
N LYS A 271 -2.40 3.49 34.45
CA LYS A 271 -3.36 3.47 35.54
C LYS A 271 -4.65 2.75 35.08
N GLY A 272 -5.09 1.75 35.82
CA GLY A 272 -6.21 0.88 35.45
C GLY A 272 -5.81 -0.38 34.68
N GLY A 273 -4.59 -0.50 34.20
CA GLY A 273 -4.00 -1.72 33.62
C GLY A 273 -4.55 -2.17 32.27
N LYS A 274 -5.48 -1.42 31.66
CA LYS A 274 -6.23 -1.83 30.48
C LYS A 274 -6.42 -0.70 29.46
N VAL A 275 -6.61 -1.09 28.19
CA VAL A 275 -7.06 -0.21 27.11
C VAL A 275 -8.25 -0.83 26.40
N TYR A 276 -9.22 0.00 26.01
CA TYR A 276 -10.39 -0.38 25.23
C TYR A 276 -10.21 0.12 23.80
N LEU A 277 -10.24 -0.79 22.85
CA LEU A 277 -10.02 -0.50 21.43
C LEU A 277 -11.24 -0.90 20.61
N TYR A 278 -11.63 -0.04 19.67
CA TYR A 278 -12.78 -0.25 18.79
C TYR A 278 -12.33 -0.25 17.33
N ASN A 279 -12.95 -1.12 16.54
CA ASN A 279 -12.63 -1.26 15.14
C ASN A 279 -13.38 -0.20 14.31
N ASN A 280 -12.64 0.50 13.46
CA ASN A 280 -13.19 1.53 12.57
C ASN A 280 -13.83 0.96 11.30
N ASN A 281 -13.86 -0.37 11.12
CA ASN A 281 -14.44 -0.99 9.93
C ASN A 281 -15.97 -0.81 9.92
N PRO A 282 -16.55 -0.09 8.94
CA PRO A 282 -17.99 0.16 8.90
C PRO A 282 -18.82 -1.12 8.82
N LEU A 283 -18.32 -2.19 8.18
CA LEU A 283 -19.05 -3.46 8.12
C LEU A 283 -19.20 -4.14 9.49
N LEU A 284 -18.20 -3.98 10.37
CA LEU A 284 -18.30 -4.46 11.76
C LEU A 284 -19.22 -3.55 12.59
N ILE A 285 -19.11 -2.23 12.41
CA ILE A 285 -19.95 -1.26 13.14
C ILE A 285 -21.44 -1.48 12.81
N TYR A 286 -21.76 -1.81 11.56
CA TYR A 286 -23.15 -2.07 11.11
C TYR A 286 -23.54 -3.54 11.12
N HIS A 287 -22.75 -4.38 11.78
CA HIS A 287 -23.03 -5.81 11.95
C HIS A 287 -23.31 -6.54 10.62
N TYR A 288 -22.57 -6.19 9.54
CA TYR A 288 -22.72 -6.89 8.27
C TYR A 288 -22.36 -8.37 8.43
N PRO A 289 -23.28 -9.32 8.13
CA PRO A 289 -23.10 -10.72 8.41
C PRO A 289 -21.88 -11.31 7.72
N GLY A 290 -21.12 -12.10 8.47
CA GLY A 290 -19.93 -12.77 7.96
C GLY A 290 -18.70 -11.87 7.79
N THR A 291 -18.70 -10.63 8.28
CA THR A 291 -17.51 -9.74 8.19
C THR A 291 -16.27 -10.37 8.80
N THR A 292 -15.22 -10.50 8.00
CA THR A 292 -13.92 -11.06 8.39
C THR A 292 -12.78 -10.04 8.45
N GLY A 293 -13.01 -8.78 8.05
CA GLY A 293 -12.01 -7.70 8.12
C GLY A 293 -12.21 -6.70 6.98
N LEU A 294 -11.21 -5.91 6.57
CA LEU A 294 -9.82 -5.83 7.03
C LEU A 294 -9.49 -4.43 7.57
N LYS A 295 -9.35 -3.42 6.70
CA LYS A 295 -8.76 -2.14 7.09
C LYS A 295 -9.40 -0.95 6.39
N THR A 296 -9.60 0.14 7.15
CA THR A 296 -10.00 1.46 6.67
C THR A 296 -8.78 2.37 6.47
N GLY A 297 -8.92 3.38 5.62
CA GLY A 297 -7.91 4.42 5.43
C GLY A 297 -8.53 5.75 5.09
N PHE A 298 -8.01 6.83 5.67
CA PHE A 298 -8.40 8.19 5.33
C PHE A 298 -7.24 9.16 5.51
N THR A 299 -7.03 10.00 4.52
CA THR A 299 -6.34 11.30 4.58
C THR A 299 -6.99 12.18 3.51
N ASP A 300 -6.88 13.51 3.63
CA ASP A 300 -7.43 14.43 2.61
C ASP A 300 -6.91 14.09 1.20
N ALA A 301 -5.67 13.65 1.09
CA ALA A 301 -5.05 13.33 -0.19
C ALA A 301 -5.41 11.93 -0.74
N ALA A 302 -5.78 10.98 0.11
CA ALA A 302 -6.20 9.63 -0.29
C ALA A 302 -7.71 9.51 -0.50
N GLY A 303 -8.49 10.40 0.13
CA GLY A 303 -9.91 10.18 0.31
C GLY A 303 -10.20 9.01 1.25
N ARG A 304 -11.45 8.59 1.34
CA ARG A 304 -11.84 7.41 2.12
C ARG A 304 -11.55 6.13 1.35
N CYS A 305 -10.88 5.17 2.00
CA CYS A 305 -10.50 3.88 1.44
C CYS A 305 -10.94 2.75 2.39
N LEU A 306 -11.29 1.61 1.81
CA LEU A 306 -11.68 0.42 2.55
C LEU A 306 -11.22 -0.84 1.82
N VAL A 307 -10.58 -1.74 2.54
CA VAL A 307 -10.46 -3.15 2.18
C VAL A 307 -11.39 -3.90 3.13
N ALA A 308 -12.47 -4.44 2.59
CA ALA A 308 -13.49 -5.17 3.34
C ALA A 308 -13.53 -6.63 2.90
N THR A 309 -13.77 -7.54 3.84
CA THR A 309 -13.96 -8.96 3.54
C THR A 309 -15.10 -9.54 4.35
N ALA A 310 -15.82 -10.47 3.74
CA ALA A 310 -16.87 -11.24 4.42
C ALA A 310 -16.87 -12.69 3.95
N GLU A 311 -17.30 -13.59 4.81
CA GLU A 311 -17.41 -15.03 4.53
C GLU A 311 -18.82 -15.52 4.83
N ARG A 312 -19.42 -16.22 3.87
CA ARG A 312 -20.73 -16.86 4.00
C ARG A 312 -20.71 -18.20 3.28
N GLY A 313 -21.29 -19.23 3.88
CA GLY A 313 -21.37 -20.55 3.27
C GLY A 313 -20.04 -21.10 2.75
N GLY A 314 -18.93 -20.80 3.44
CA GLY A 314 -17.59 -21.21 3.02
C GLY A 314 -16.97 -20.38 1.87
N VAL A 315 -17.69 -19.39 1.35
CA VAL A 315 -17.18 -18.46 0.33
C VAL A 315 -16.72 -17.17 1.00
N ARG A 316 -15.46 -16.77 0.77
CA ARG A 316 -14.91 -15.51 1.26
C ARG A 316 -14.71 -14.53 0.11
N LEU A 317 -15.43 -13.39 0.17
CA LEU A 317 -15.31 -12.30 -0.79
C LEU A 317 -14.54 -11.12 -0.20
N GLY A 318 -13.78 -10.45 -1.05
CA GLY A 318 -13.08 -9.20 -0.74
C GLY A 318 -13.59 -8.07 -1.63
N ALA A 319 -13.93 -6.92 -1.02
CA ALA A 319 -14.28 -5.69 -1.70
C ALA A 319 -13.26 -4.61 -1.37
N ILE A 320 -12.57 -4.08 -2.37
CA ILE A 320 -11.61 -2.99 -2.26
C ILE A 320 -12.22 -1.75 -2.88
N VAL A 321 -12.28 -0.68 -2.11
CA VAL A 321 -12.87 0.62 -2.51
C VAL A 321 -11.89 1.72 -2.16
N LEU A 322 -11.34 2.39 -3.17
CA LEU A 322 -10.30 3.41 -3.00
C LEU A 322 -10.80 4.78 -3.45
N ASN A 323 -10.54 5.79 -2.64
CA ASN A 323 -10.93 7.19 -2.87
C ASN A 323 -12.42 7.29 -3.22
N SER A 324 -13.25 6.94 -2.26
CA SER A 324 -14.72 6.93 -2.34
C SER A 324 -15.33 7.98 -1.41
N LEU A 325 -16.53 8.42 -1.75
CA LEU A 325 -17.33 9.26 -0.84
C LEU A 325 -17.95 8.43 0.29
N ASP A 326 -18.32 7.17 0.00
CA ASP A 326 -18.92 6.24 0.97
C ASP A 326 -18.44 4.79 0.71
N PRO A 327 -17.23 4.44 1.17
CA PRO A 327 -16.67 3.12 0.92
C PRO A 327 -17.40 2.00 1.68
N GLY A 328 -18.05 2.30 2.81
CA GLY A 328 -18.79 1.33 3.60
C GLY A 328 -20.02 0.80 2.85
N THR A 329 -20.88 1.71 2.38
CA THR A 329 -22.07 1.34 1.57
C THR A 329 -21.65 0.65 0.27
N GLN A 330 -20.64 1.18 -0.43
CA GLN A 330 -20.20 0.57 -1.70
C GLN A 330 -19.63 -0.83 -1.50
N ALA A 331 -18.81 -1.06 -0.47
CA ALA A 331 -18.31 -2.39 -0.16
C ALA A 331 -19.43 -3.38 0.19
N ARG A 332 -20.44 -2.93 0.98
CA ARG A 332 -21.62 -3.73 1.30
C ARG A 332 -22.41 -4.10 0.03
N GLN A 333 -22.67 -3.14 -0.85
CA GLN A 333 -23.36 -3.40 -2.11
C GLN A 333 -22.62 -4.39 -3.00
N LEU A 334 -21.29 -4.23 -3.15
CA LEU A 334 -20.44 -5.15 -3.88
C LEU A 334 -20.50 -6.57 -3.30
N LEU A 335 -20.34 -6.71 -1.98
CA LEU A 335 -20.39 -8.01 -1.31
C LEU A 335 -21.76 -8.66 -1.44
N ASN A 336 -22.86 -7.90 -1.26
CA ASN A 336 -24.23 -8.41 -1.44
C ASN A 336 -24.42 -8.95 -2.85
N ARG A 337 -24.06 -8.16 -3.88
CA ARG A 337 -24.16 -8.58 -5.29
C ARG A 337 -23.29 -9.80 -5.57
N GLY A 338 -22.05 -9.84 -5.04
CA GLY A 338 -21.18 -10.98 -5.22
C GLY A 338 -21.74 -12.26 -4.61
N PHE A 339 -22.28 -12.20 -3.39
CA PHE A 339 -22.89 -13.36 -2.75
C PHE A 339 -24.20 -13.79 -3.43
N ASP A 340 -25.05 -12.85 -3.85
CA ASP A 340 -26.33 -13.12 -4.50
C ASP A 340 -26.16 -13.57 -5.96
N ASP A 341 -25.55 -12.74 -6.80
CA ASP A 341 -25.48 -12.96 -8.25
C ASP A 341 -24.63 -14.17 -8.64
N VAL A 342 -23.54 -14.45 -7.87
CA VAL A 342 -22.55 -15.45 -8.24
C VAL A 342 -22.66 -16.73 -7.40
N TYR A 343 -23.01 -16.61 -6.12
CA TYR A 343 -23.07 -17.74 -5.18
C TYR A 343 -24.47 -18.05 -4.69
N HIS A 344 -25.50 -17.37 -5.20
CA HIS A 344 -26.92 -17.57 -4.92
C HIS A 344 -27.26 -17.58 -3.43
N GLN A 345 -26.60 -16.70 -2.67
CA GLN A 345 -26.81 -16.50 -1.25
C GLN A 345 -27.62 -15.23 -1.02
N ALA A 346 -28.71 -15.33 -0.30
CA ALA A 346 -29.65 -14.23 -0.08
C ALA A 346 -28.95 -12.93 0.35
N PRO A 347 -29.28 -11.76 -0.26
CA PRO A 347 -28.71 -10.47 0.11
C PRO A 347 -29.10 -10.11 1.55
N VAL A 348 -28.20 -9.39 2.22
CA VAL A 348 -28.49 -8.83 3.54
C VAL A 348 -29.34 -7.57 3.34
N PRO A 349 -30.48 -7.45 4.05
CA PRO A 349 -31.31 -6.25 3.98
C PRO A 349 -30.52 -4.98 4.24
N GLU A 350 -30.82 -3.92 3.50
CA GLU A 350 -30.22 -2.61 3.72
C GLU A 350 -30.65 -2.05 5.06
N GLN A 351 -29.78 -2.05 6.05
CA GLN A 351 -29.96 -1.24 7.24
C GLN A 351 -29.48 0.18 6.92
N PRO A 352 -30.26 1.22 7.28
CA PRO A 352 -29.83 2.59 7.06
C PRO A 352 -28.53 2.85 7.84
N MET A 353 -27.50 3.32 7.13
CA MET A 353 -26.27 3.77 7.73
C MET A 353 -26.53 5.05 8.52
N PRO A 354 -26.08 5.20 9.79
CA PRO A 354 -26.17 6.48 10.47
C PRO A 354 -25.42 7.54 9.67
N ALA A 355 -26.04 8.71 9.52
CA ALA A 355 -25.42 9.83 8.84
C ALA A 355 -24.11 10.21 9.57
N GLY A 356 -22.97 10.19 8.87
CA GLY A 356 -21.69 10.70 9.39
C GLY A 356 -20.61 9.67 9.74
N ALA A 357 -20.77 8.39 9.38
CA ALA A 357 -19.73 7.38 9.59
C ALA A 357 -18.66 7.35 8.49
#